data_16ef4cf761afe28d9d583de88af00fac
#
_entry.id   16ef4cf761afe28d9d583de88af00fac
#
_cell.length_a   1.000
_cell.length_b   1.000
_cell.length_c   1.000
_cell.angle_alpha   90.00
_cell.angle_beta   90.00
_cell.angle_gamma   90.00
#
_symmetry.space_group_name_H-M   'P 1'
#
loop_
_entity.id
_entity.type
_entity.pdbx_description
1 polymer ?
#
loop_
_entity_poly.entity_id
_entity_poly.type
_entity_poly.pdbx_seq_one_letter_code
_entity_poly.pdbx_strand_id
1 'polypeptide(L)'
;MMEDYRHILFVKPSSLGDIVHAMPTCAAIRRAYPKARLTWLVKRQWAGFVERIDGVDRVWPVKSTLKGWISQVSPLRAERFDLVVDLQG
;
A
#
# COMPACT_ATOMS: atom_id res chain seq x y z
N MET A 1 -16.14 -15.68 11.11
CA MET A 1 -16.18 -14.25 11.48
C MET A 1 -15.04 -13.52 10.81
N MET A 2 -15.36 -12.45 10.11
CA MET A 2 -14.32 -11.65 9.47
C MET A 2 -13.66 -10.74 10.50
N GLU A 3 -12.35 -10.65 10.41
CA GLU A 3 -11.63 -9.73 11.25
C GLU A 3 -11.88 -8.29 10.81
N ASP A 4 -11.92 -7.40 11.78
CA ASP A 4 -12.20 -6.00 11.53
C ASP A 4 -10.87 -5.23 11.46
N TYR A 5 -10.19 -5.33 10.32
CA TYR A 5 -8.94 -4.62 10.14
C TYR A 5 -9.19 -3.12 10.01
N ARG A 6 -8.39 -2.34 10.70
CA ARG A 6 -8.50 -0.88 10.69
C ARG A 6 -7.45 -0.22 9.83
N HIS A 7 -6.24 -0.76 9.85
CA HIS A 7 -5.13 -0.20 9.08
C HIS A 7 -4.52 -1.28 8.22
N ILE A 8 -4.60 -1.10 6.91
CA ILE A 8 -4.06 -2.06 5.95
C ILE A 8 -2.92 -1.41 5.20
N LEU A 9 -1.78 -2.09 5.14
CA LEU A 9 -0.65 -1.67 4.34
C LEU A 9 -0.60 -2.52 3.07
N PHE A 10 -0.69 -1.86 1.92
CA PHE A 10 -0.63 -2.50 0.63
C PHE A 10 0.73 -2.19 0.02
N VAL A 11 1.59 -3.22 -0.10
CA VAL A 11 2.97 -3.04 -0.55
C VAL A 11 3.12 -3.41 -2.01
N LYS A 12 3.21 -2.42 -2.88
CA LYS A 12 3.52 -2.61 -4.29
C LYS A 12 4.31 -1.39 -4.76
N PRO A 13 5.64 -1.39 -4.56
CA PRO A 13 6.45 -0.19 -4.80
C PRO A 13 6.64 0.16 -6.27
N SER A 14 6.68 -0.81 -7.16
CA SER A 14 6.93 -0.62 -8.59
C SER A 14 6.56 -1.87 -9.38
N SER A 15 6.63 -1.87 -10.67
CA SER A 15 6.75 -0.74 -11.56
C SER A 15 5.35 -0.25 -11.95
N LEU A 16 5.25 0.75 -12.83
CA LEU A 16 3.94 1.30 -13.17
C LEU A 16 2.97 0.24 -13.69
N GLY A 17 3.44 -0.64 -14.58
CA GLY A 17 2.61 -1.72 -15.10
C GLY A 17 2.13 -2.65 -14.00
N ASP A 18 3.02 -3.00 -13.08
CA ASP A 18 2.67 -3.87 -11.94
C ASP A 18 1.70 -3.19 -11.00
N ILE A 19 1.84 -1.88 -10.82
CA ILE A 19 0.91 -1.10 -9.99
C ILE A 19 -0.49 -1.15 -10.60
N VAL A 20 -0.59 -0.97 -11.91
CA VAL A 20 -1.87 -1.05 -12.61
C VAL A 20 -2.48 -2.44 -12.44
N HIS A 21 -1.67 -3.50 -12.57
CA HIS A 21 -2.14 -4.87 -12.39
C HIS A 21 -2.58 -5.16 -10.95
N ALA A 22 -2.09 -4.40 -9.99
CA ALA A 22 -2.46 -4.58 -8.59
C ALA A 22 -3.76 -3.86 -8.23
N MET A 23 -4.28 -2.99 -9.09
CA MET A 23 -5.50 -2.23 -8.79
C MET A 23 -6.71 -3.11 -8.49
N PRO A 24 -6.97 -4.21 -9.24
CA PRO A 24 -8.10 -5.07 -8.91
C PRO A 24 -7.99 -5.69 -7.51
N THR A 25 -6.78 -6.04 -7.09
CA THR A 25 -6.56 -6.58 -5.76
C THR A 25 -6.86 -5.53 -4.69
N CYS A 26 -6.41 -4.30 -4.94
CA CYS A 26 -6.70 -3.19 -4.03
C CYS A 26 -8.20 -2.98 -3.91
N ALA A 27 -8.92 -2.99 -5.02
CA ALA A 27 -10.37 -2.83 -5.03
C ALA A 27 -11.08 -3.94 -4.25
N ALA A 28 -10.58 -5.18 -4.39
CA ALA A 28 -11.15 -6.31 -3.67
C ALA A 28 -10.95 -6.16 -2.16
N ILE A 29 -9.78 -5.72 -1.75
CA ILE A 29 -9.48 -5.47 -0.33
C ILE A 29 -10.38 -4.36 0.21
N ARG A 30 -10.55 -3.30 -0.55
CA ARG A 30 -11.42 -2.20 -0.14
C ARG A 30 -12.87 -2.66 0.03
N ARG A 31 -13.35 -3.53 -0.84
CA ARG A 31 -14.71 -4.08 -0.71
C ARG A 31 -14.84 -4.97 0.51
N ALA A 32 -13.79 -5.74 0.80
CA ALA A 32 -13.81 -6.65 1.95
C ALA A 32 -13.74 -5.89 3.27
N TYR A 33 -13.03 -4.77 3.30
CA TYR A 33 -12.82 -4.00 4.53
C TYR A 33 -13.13 -2.52 4.29
N PRO A 34 -14.41 -2.18 4.12
CA PRO A 34 -14.79 -0.83 3.69
C PRO A 34 -14.46 0.27 4.69
N LYS A 35 -14.30 -0.07 5.96
CA LYS A 35 -14.00 0.91 7.00
C LYS A 35 -12.52 1.03 7.31
N ALA A 36 -11.69 0.18 6.72
CA ALA A 36 -10.26 0.21 6.98
C ALA A 36 -9.60 1.39 6.27
N ARG A 37 -8.53 1.90 6.88
CA ARG A 37 -7.67 2.87 6.22
C ARG A 37 -6.63 2.10 5.42
N LEU A 38 -6.59 2.32 4.12
CA LEU A 38 -5.67 1.63 3.25
C LEU A 38 -4.53 2.56 2.85
N THR A 39 -3.32 2.17 3.20
CA THR A 39 -2.11 2.90 2.84
C THR A 39 -1.35 2.10 1.79
N TRP A 40 -1.00 2.74 0.70
CA TRP A 40 -0.24 2.09 -0.37
C TRP A 40 1.20 2.57 -0.33
N LEU A 41 2.12 1.63 -0.09
CA LEU A 41 3.55 1.91 -0.14
C LEU A 41 4.01 1.82 -1.59
N VAL A 42 4.58 2.88 -2.12
CA VAL A 42 4.96 2.97 -3.53
C VAL A 42 6.21 3.82 -3.69
N LYS A 43 6.98 3.55 -4.74
CA LYS A 43 8.11 4.40 -5.06
C LYS A 43 7.64 5.83 -5.33
N ARG A 44 8.42 6.79 -4.88
CA ARG A 44 8.06 8.20 -4.96
C ARG A 44 7.65 8.64 -6.36
N GLN A 45 8.31 8.12 -7.38
CA GLN A 45 8.02 8.51 -8.76
C GLN A 45 6.59 8.14 -9.21
N TRP A 46 5.97 7.16 -8.57
CA TRP A 46 4.62 6.72 -8.92
C TRP A 46 3.55 7.17 -7.92
N ALA A 47 3.95 7.93 -6.89
CA ALA A 47 3.03 8.32 -5.83
C ALA A 47 1.84 9.12 -6.35
N GLY A 48 2.08 10.04 -7.29
CA GLY A 48 1.01 10.86 -7.85
C GLY A 48 -0.05 10.04 -8.56
N PHE A 49 0.35 8.95 -9.22
CA PHE A 49 -0.59 8.06 -9.87
C PHE A 49 -1.42 7.30 -8.84
N VAL A 50 -0.76 6.76 -7.82
CA VAL A 50 -1.43 5.94 -6.80
C VAL A 50 -2.40 6.76 -5.97
N GLU A 51 -2.13 8.03 -5.75
CA GLU A 51 -3.04 8.93 -5.02
C GLU A 51 -4.41 8.99 -5.67
N ARG A 52 -4.50 8.76 -6.97
CA ARG A 52 -5.75 8.86 -7.71
C ARG A 52 -6.52 7.56 -7.78
N ILE A 53 -5.97 6.49 -7.23
CA ILE A 53 -6.66 5.20 -7.26
C ILE A 53 -7.77 5.19 -6.22
N ASP A 54 -8.99 4.86 -6.65
CA ASP A 54 -10.11 4.74 -5.73
C ASP A 54 -9.85 3.64 -4.71
N GLY A 55 -10.14 3.94 -3.45
CA GLY A 55 -9.96 2.98 -2.38
C GLY A 55 -8.66 3.16 -1.61
N VAL A 56 -7.74 3.98 -2.11
CA VAL A 56 -6.50 4.29 -1.42
C VAL A 56 -6.71 5.54 -0.58
N ASP A 57 -6.52 5.40 0.73
CA ASP A 57 -6.71 6.53 1.65
C ASP A 57 -5.43 7.34 1.82
N ARG A 58 -4.29 6.67 1.76
CA ARG A 58 -3.02 7.32 1.97
C ARG A 58 -1.93 6.65 1.14
N VAL A 59 -1.03 7.47 0.60
CA VAL A 59 0.13 6.98 -0.13
C VAL A 59 1.36 7.20 0.73
N TRP A 60 2.21 6.18 0.81
CA TRP A 60 3.47 6.28 1.53
C TRP A 60 4.61 6.18 0.52
N PRO A 61 5.18 7.31 0.09
CA PRO A 61 6.23 7.29 -0.93
C PRO A 61 7.56 6.86 -0.32
N VAL A 62 8.29 6.00 -1.03
CA VAL A 62 9.60 5.55 -0.62
C VAL A 62 10.62 5.84 -1.71
N LYS A 63 11.88 5.89 -1.31
CA LYS A 63 12.96 6.11 -2.27
C LYS A 63 13.09 4.89 -3.19
N SER A 64 13.60 5.14 -4.39
CA SER A 64 13.70 4.09 -5.39
C SER A 64 14.81 3.07 -5.14
N THR A 65 15.74 3.36 -4.24
CA THR A 65 16.81 2.41 -3.92
C THR A 65 16.38 1.43 -2.83
N LEU A 66 16.92 0.21 -2.90
CA LEU A 66 16.62 -0.80 -1.89
C LEU A 66 16.96 -0.31 -0.48
N LYS A 67 18.09 0.37 -0.35
CA LYS A 67 18.53 0.90 0.94
C LYS A 67 17.54 1.93 1.48
N GLY A 68 17.06 2.81 0.63
CA GLY A 68 16.06 3.79 1.02
C GLY A 68 14.75 3.11 1.41
N TRP A 69 14.39 2.04 0.72
CA TRP A 69 13.22 1.25 1.02
C TRP A 69 13.28 0.72 2.46
N ILE A 70 14.40 0.05 2.78
CA ILE A 70 14.59 -0.56 4.11
C ILE A 70 14.54 0.49 5.22
N SER A 71 15.17 1.63 5.01
CA SER A 71 15.20 2.67 6.03
C SER A 71 13.82 3.25 6.31
N GLN A 72 12.87 3.14 5.38
CA GLN A 72 11.53 3.68 5.55
C GLN A 72 10.54 2.67 6.14
N VAL A 73 10.93 1.41 6.25
CA VAL A 73 10.06 0.39 6.83
C VAL A 73 9.89 0.58 8.34
N SER A 74 10.95 1.02 9.04
CA SER A 74 10.86 1.20 10.49
C SER A 74 9.76 2.17 10.91
N PRO A 75 9.61 3.35 10.29
CA PRO A 75 8.49 4.23 10.62
C PRO A 75 7.14 3.59 10.35
N LEU A 76 7.03 2.78 9.28
CA LEU A 76 5.79 2.10 8.96
C LEU A 76 5.40 1.12 10.05
N ARG A 77 6.36 0.40 10.62
CA ARG A 77 6.09 -0.53 11.70
C ARG A 77 5.53 0.17 12.92
N ALA A 78 5.96 1.41 13.17
CA ALA A 78 5.48 2.17 14.31
C ALA A 78 4.01 2.55 14.19
N GLU A 79 3.45 2.52 12.98
CA GLU A 79 2.04 2.86 12.77
C GLU A 79 1.09 1.72 13.04
N ARG A 80 1.60 0.52 13.31
CA ARG A 80 0.78 -0.63 13.67
C ARG A 80 -0.27 -0.97 12.62
N PHE A 81 0.18 -1.52 11.52
CA PHE A 81 -0.75 -2.02 10.52
C PHE A 81 -1.32 -3.37 10.98
N ASP A 82 -2.61 -3.53 10.85
CA ASP A 82 -3.31 -4.77 11.23
C ASP A 82 -3.13 -5.86 10.18
N LEU A 83 -2.96 -5.45 8.93
CA LEU A 83 -2.81 -6.36 7.82
C LEU A 83 -1.81 -5.79 6.85
N VAL A 84 -0.90 -6.62 6.38
CA VAL A 84 0.07 -6.22 5.35
C VAL A 84 -0.13 -7.13 4.15
N VAL A 85 -0.44 -6.53 3.01
CA VAL A 85 -0.60 -7.26 1.75
C VAL A 85 0.62 -6.93 0.91
N ASP A 86 1.52 -7.89 0.78
CA ASP A 86 2.80 -7.70 0.08
C ASP A 86 2.77 -8.36 -1.29
N LEU A 87 2.70 -7.54 -2.33
CA LEU A 87 2.70 -7.99 -3.72
C LEU A 87 4.04 -7.79 -4.40
N GLN A 88 5.08 -7.72 -3.63
CA GLN A 88 6.43 -7.46 -4.09
C GLN A 88 7.11 -8.71 -4.64
N GLY A 89 6.48 -9.65 -4.99
CA GLY A 89 6.97 -10.95 -5.41
C GLY A 89 8.06 -10.95 -6.49
#